data_02f5cf6312c36b2e397b713429d0f41b
#
_entry.id   02f5cf6312c36b2e397b713429d0f41b
#
_cell.length_a   1.000
_cell.length_b   1.000
_cell.length_c   1.000
_cell.angle_alpha   90.00
_cell.angle_beta   90.00
_cell.angle_gamma   90.00
#
_symmetry.space_group_name_H-M   'P 1'
#
loop_
_entity.id
_entity.type
_entity.pdbx_description
1 polymer ?
#
loop_
_entity_poly.entity_id
_entity_poly.type
_entity_poly.pdbx_seq_one_letter_code
_entity_poly.pdbx_strand_id
1 'polypeptide(L)'
;MGSKRIWISTEPEDPLKDPSSTSCSTLVLPPSFQITCLLSGFCNMVLWVVILMDRFFGRLSRSLRLSSDEIARLRNQDTKNLLRNKKLYLILDLDHTLLNSTPLTHITPEEEHITGRQDAYEGSLFVLEHMHTMTKLRPFVRTFLKKASEIFEMYIYTMGDRSYAHEMAKILDPNREYFDSRVISRDDGTQRNQKGLDVVLGQENCVLILDDTKKAWTKHKDNLILIDRYHFFASSCQQFGLS
;
A
#
# COMPACT_ATOMS: atom_id res chain seq x y z
N MET A 1 26.19 -1.67 3.99
CA MET A 1 24.88 -1.03 4.28
C MET A 1 23.84 -2.12 4.38
N GLY A 2 23.36 -2.40 5.61
CA GLY A 2 22.53 -3.57 5.90
C GLY A 2 21.07 -3.35 5.51
N SER A 3 20.52 -4.24 4.69
CA SER A 3 19.09 -4.30 4.43
C SER A 3 18.36 -4.69 5.72
N LYS A 4 17.50 -3.81 6.25
CA LYS A 4 16.70 -4.11 7.44
C LYS A 4 15.52 -4.96 7.02
N ARG A 5 15.48 -6.21 7.46
CA ARG A 5 14.33 -7.11 7.29
C ARG A 5 13.40 -6.94 8.48
N ILE A 6 12.13 -6.70 8.22
CA ILE A 6 11.09 -6.69 9.25
C ILE A 6 10.41 -8.05 9.20
N TRP A 7 10.53 -8.81 10.29
CA TRP A 7 9.80 -10.06 10.47
C TRP A 7 8.42 -9.76 11.04
N ILE A 8 7.37 -10.14 10.32
CA ILE A 8 6.03 -10.22 10.90
C ILE A 8 5.93 -11.64 11.44
N SER A 9 5.98 -11.81 12.77
CA SER A 9 5.87 -13.11 13.45
C SER A 9 4.59 -13.81 13.03
N THR A 10 4.70 -15.08 12.64
CA THR A 10 3.58 -15.94 12.23
C THR A 10 3.12 -16.87 13.36
N GLU A 11 3.62 -16.72 14.60
CA GLU A 11 3.17 -17.56 15.69
C GLU A 11 1.96 -16.97 16.42
N PRO A 12 0.92 -17.76 16.73
CA PRO A 12 -0.20 -17.32 17.54
C PRO A 12 0.26 -17.06 18.97
N GLU A 13 -0.07 -15.89 19.52
CA GLU A 13 0.21 -15.56 20.92
C GLU A 13 -0.57 -16.50 21.84
N ASP A 14 0.14 -17.14 22.77
CA ASP A 14 -0.42 -17.91 23.87
C ASP A 14 -1.11 -16.94 24.84
N PRO A 15 -2.42 -17.09 25.13
CA PRO A 15 -3.21 -16.13 25.91
C PRO A 15 -2.83 -16.04 27.41
N LEU A 16 -1.75 -16.69 27.87
CA LEU A 16 -1.34 -16.74 29.27
C LEU A 16 -0.01 -16.05 29.58
N LYS A 17 0.56 -15.22 28.70
CA LYS A 17 1.76 -14.44 29.01
C LYS A 17 1.43 -12.99 29.39
N ASP A 18 1.93 -12.66 30.59
CA ASP A 18 1.88 -11.36 31.26
C ASP A 18 2.34 -10.19 30.36
N PRO A 19 1.62 -9.05 30.26
CA PRO A 19 1.87 -7.97 29.27
C PRO A 19 3.08 -7.06 29.57
N SER A 20 3.97 -7.42 30.51
CA SER A 20 5.05 -6.51 30.97
C SER A 20 6.42 -6.69 30.31
N SER A 21 6.58 -7.53 29.28
CA SER A 21 7.91 -7.83 28.69
C SER A 21 8.02 -7.77 27.17
N THR A 22 7.18 -6.99 26.49
CA THR A 22 7.36 -6.75 25.05
C THR A 22 8.20 -5.49 24.84
N SER A 23 9.49 -5.66 24.56
CA SER A 23 10.38 -4.57 24.16
C SER A 23 9.96 -4.06 22.77
N CYS A 24 9.22 -2.98 22.78
CA CYS A 24 8.91 -2.19 21.60
C CYS A 24 10.21 -1.58 21.07
N SER A 25 10.71 -2.06 19.91
CA SER A 25 11.80 -1.40 19.20
C SER A 25 11.29 -0.06 18.67
N THR A 26 11.60 0.99 19.43
CA THR A 26 11.32 2.38 19.09
C THR A 26 12.04 2.74 17.79
N LEU A 27 11.30 3.10 16.75
CA LEU A 27 11.82 3.74 15.55
C LEU A 27 12.39 5.11 15.98
N VAL A 28 13.71 5.20 16.10
CA VAL A 28 14.41 6.47 16.34
C VAL A 28 14.47 7.19 15.01
N LEU A 29 13.64 8.22 14.86
CA LEU A 29 13.69 9.16 13.74
C LEU A 29 14.94 10.06 13.89
N PRO A 30 15.60 10.41 12.77
CA PRO A 30 16.80 11.25 12.83
C PRO A 30 16.50 12.68 13.35
N PRO A 31 17.50 13.39 13.95
CA PRO A 31 17.31 14.63 14.71
C PRO A 31 16.81 15.85 13.92
N SER A 32 16.64 15.76 12.60
CA SER A 32 16.20 16.87 11.74
C SER A 32 14.69 17.16 11.75
N PHE A 33 13.90 16.43 12.55
CA PHE A 33 12.44 16.54 12.56
C PHE A 33 11.84 17.45 13.64
N GLN A 34 12.57 18.45 14.11
CA GLN A 34 11.98 19.47 14.99
C GLN A 34 11.64 20.72 14.17
N ILE A 35 10.39 20.88 13.75
CA ILE A 35 9.88 22.15 13.22
C ILE A 35 8.45 22.42 13.70
N THR A 36 8.29 23.65 14.12
CA THR A 36 7.15 24.32 14.75
C THR A 36 6.00 24.63 13.79
N CYS A 37 4.78 24.57 14.30
CA CYS A 37 3.47 24.83 13.66
C CYS A 37 3.20 26.28 13.22
N LEU A 38 2.31 26.49 12.24
CA LEU A 38 1.00 27.21 12.28
C LEU A 38 0.38 27.51 10.90
N LEU A 39 -0.93 27.30 10.82
CA LEU A 39 -2.02 27.91 10.02
C LEU A 39 -2.44 27.40 8.62
N SER A 40 -3.70 27.05 8.55
CA SER A 40 -4.88 27.26 7.68
C SER A 40 -5.32 26.15 6.71
N GLY A 41 -6.58 25.72 6.93
CA GLY A 41 -7.22 24.53 6.42
C GLY A 41 -8.10 24.66 5.15
N PHE A 42 -7.77 25.46 4.14
CA PHE A 42 -8.64 25.63 2.96
C PHE A 42 -8.09 25.08 1.62
N CYS A 43 -6.85 24.64 1.56
CA CYS A 43 -6.19 24.31 0.29
C CYS A 43 -6.34 22.84 -0.17
N ASN A 44 -6.72 21.91 0.71
CA ASN A 44 -6.77 20.48 0.38
C ASN A 44 -7.93 20.11 -0.58
N MET A 45 -9.09 20.77 -0.45
CA MET A 45 -10.26 20.45 -1.27
C MET A 45 -10.05 20.84 -2.74
N VAL A 46 -9.40 21.97 -2.99
CA VAL A 46 -9.12 22.45 -4.37
C VAL A 46 -8.09 21.55 -5.05
N LEU A 47 -7.08 21.09 -4.32
CA LEU A 47 -6.04 20.20 -4.84
C LEU A 47 -6.60 18.82 -5.22
N TRP A 48 -7.45 18.25 -4.36
CA TRP A 48 -8.15 16.98 -4.65
C TRP A 48 -9.09 17.11 -5.83
N VAL A 49 -9.79 18.23 -5.95
CA VAL A 49 -10.65 18.52 -7.11
C VAL A 49 -9.80 18.62 -8.39
N VAL A 50 -8.65 19.27 -8.37
CA VAL A 50 -7.77 19.39 -9.56
C VAL A 50 -7.19 18.03 -9.96
N ILE A 51 -6.74 17.19 -9.01
CA ILE A 51 -6.20 15.86 -9.30
C ILE A 51 -7.30 14.87 -9.72
N LEU A 52 -8.48 14.93 -9.10
CA LEU A 52 -9.65 14.16 -9.51
C LEU A 52 -10.18 14.62 -10.87
N MET A 53 -10.14 15.93 -11.15
CA MET A 53 -10.54 16.46 -12.45
C MET A 53 -9.56 16.02 -13.55
N ASP A 54 -8.27 15.97 -13.30
CA ASP A 54 -7.28 15.44 -14.24
C ASP A 54 -7.48 13.93 -14.51
N ARG A 55 -7.86 13.16 -13.49
CA ARG A 55 -8.21 11.73 -13.63
C ARG A 55 -9.56 11.49 -14.31
N PHE A 56 -10.55 12.34 -14.05
CA PHE A 56 -11.91 12.19 -14.61
C PHE A 56 -12.04 12.79 -16.02
N PHE A 57 -11.30 13.84 -16.33
CA PHE A 57 -11.35 14.56 -17.59
C PHE A 57 -10.14 14.36 -18.50
N GLY A 58 -9.40 13.28 -18.35
CA GLY A 58 -8.19 12.94 -19.11
C GLY A 58 -8.31 12.95 -20.64
N ARG A 59 -9.41 13.46 -21.18
CA ARG A 59 -9.62 13.80 -22.59
C ARG A 59 -9.91 15.27 -22.87
N LEU A 60 -10.13 16.12 -21.87
CA LEU A 60 -10.50 17.53 -22.07
C LEU A 60 -9.49 18.56 -21.55
N SER A 61 -8.51 18.15 -20.76
CA SER A 61 -7.58 19.08 -20.12
C SER A 61 -6.17 19.02 -20.70
N ARG A 62 -6.01 19.33 -21.98
CA ARG A 62 -4.70 19.64 -22.57
C ARG A 62 -4.12 21.01 -22.15
N SER A 63 -4.76 21.75 -21.25
CA SER A 63 -4.38 23.14 -20.99
C SER A 63 -4.03 23.51 -19.53
N LEU A 64 -4.15 22.59 -18.57
CA LEU A 64 -3.71 22.84 -17.19
C LEU A 64 -2.47 22.03 -16.88
N ARG A 65 -1.32 22.45 -17.41
CA ARG A 65 -0.01 22.01 -16.91
C ARG A 65 0.37 22.92 -15.76
N LEU A 66 0.35 22.38 -14.56
CA LEU A 66 0.96 23.05 -13.40
C LEU A 66 2.46 23.21 -13.66
N SER A 67 3.00 24.37 -13.34
CA SER A 67 4.44 24.60 -13.41
C SER A 67 5.15 23.73 -12.37
N SER A 68 6.44 23.44 -12.57
CA SER A 68 7.28 22.72 -11.59
C SER A 68 7.25 23.38 -10.22
N ASP A 69 7.19 24.72 -10.18
CA ASP A 69 7.15 25.51 -8.95
C ASP A 69 5.82 25.37 -8.21
N GLU A 70 4.73 25.29 -8.95
CA GLU A 70 3.40 25.03 -8.38
C GLU A 70 3.30 23.60 -7.81
N ILE A 71 3.80 22.61 -8.53
CA ILE A 71 3.88 21.23 -8.03
C ILE A 71 4.71 21.17 -6.75
N ALA A 72 5.87 21.82 -6.72
CA ALA A 72 6.73 21.89 -5.55
C ALA A 72 6.04 22.58 -4.36
N ARG A 73 5.31 23.67 -4.62
CA ARG A 73 4.54 24.40 -3.60
C ARG A 73 3.42 23.52 -3.02
N LEU A 74 2.70 22.79 -3.87
CA LEU A 74 1.63 21.89 -3.45
C LEU A 74 2.16 20.73 -2.62
N ARG A 75 3.27 20.11 -3.04
CA ARG A 75 3.95 19.07 -2.27
C ARG A 75 4.43 19.57 -0.91
N ASN A 76 4.97 20.79 -0.85
CA ASN A 76 5.37 21.41 0.41
C ASN A 76 4.18 21.64 1.34
N GLN A 77 3.06 22.12 0.81
CA GLN A 77 1.85 22.37 1.59
C GLN A 77 1.28 21.06 2.14
N ASP A 78 1.18 20.05 1.31
CA ASP A 78 0.70 18.73 1.68
C ASP A 78 1.58 18.07 2.75
N THR A 79 2.89 18.11 2.58
CA THR A 79 3.85 17.63 3.56
C THR A 79 3.73 18.36 4.92
N LYS A 80 3.51 19.69 4.91
CA LYS A 80 3.27 20.44 6.15
C LYS A 80 2.00 19.97 6.86
N ASN A 81 0.94 19.71 6.14
CA ASN A 81 -0.32 19.20 6.70
C ASN A 81 -0.13 17.79 7.29
N LEU A 82 0.57 16.93 6.58
CA LEU A 82 0.91 15.57 7.01
C LEU A 82 1.67 15.58 8.34
N LEU A 83 2.74 16.38 8.41
CA LEU A 83 3.56 16.50 9.62
C LEU A 83 2.82 17.14 10.80
N ARG A 84 1.89 18.06 10.56
CA ARG A 84 0.99 18.60 11.62
C ARG A 84 0.15 17.48 12.25
N ASN A 85 -0.30 16.52 11.45
CA ASN A 85 -1.03 15.36 11.92
C ASN A 85 -0.10 14.28 12.50
N LYS A 86 1.22 14.55 12.58
CA LYS A 86 2.25 13.60 13.04
C LYS A 86 2.26 12.30 12.24
N LYS A 87 1.97 12.38 10.95
CA LYS A 87 1.95 11.25 10.03
C LYS A 87 3.04 11.36 8.97
N LEU A 88 3.38 10.23 8.36
CA LEU A 88 4.17 10.10 7.14
C LEU A 88 3.33 9.39 6.07
N TYR A 89 3.80 9.34 4.83
CA TYR A 89 3.18 8.51 3.80
C TYR A 89 3.74 7.09 3.84
N LEU A 90 2.85 6.12 3.71
CA LEU A 90 3.20 4.71 3.52
C LEU A 90 2.58 4.22 2.21
N ILE A 91 3.41 3.87 1.27
CA ILE A 91 3.00 3.27 0.01
C ILE A 91 3.07 1.76 0.16
N LEU A 92 1.97 1.09 -0.13
CA LEU A 92 1.79 -0.35 0.02
C LEU A 92 1.60 -0.98 -1.35
N ASP A 93 2.43 -1.95 -1.67
CA ASP A 93 2.17 -2.85 -2.76
C ASP A 93 1.10 -3.88 -2.38
N LEU A 94 0.49 -4.55 -3.34
CA LEU A 94 -0.57 -5.55 -3.16
C LEU A 94 -0.05 -6.97 -3.23
N ASP A 95 0.35 -7.39 -4.44
CA ASP A 95 0.62 -8.78 -4.75
C ASP A 95 1.91 -9.26 -4.06
N HIS A 96 1.82 -10.38 -3.35
CA HIS A 96 2.89 -10.92 -2.50
C HIS A 96 3.31 -10.02 -1.32
N THR A 97 2.72 -8.84 -1.18
CA THR A 97 2.96 -7.89 -0.08
C THR A 97 1.83 -7.93 0.94
N LEU A 98 0.62 -7.55 0.57
CA LEU A 98 -0.56 -7.54 1.45
C LEU A 98 -1.48 -8.75 1.23
N LEU A 99 -1.40 -9.35 0.07
CA LEU A 99 -2.26 -10.45 -0.36
C LEU A 99 -1.53 -11.33 -1.39
N ASN A 100 -2.15 -12.48 -1.71
CA ASN A 100 -1.75 -13.31 -2.84
C ASN A 100 -3.00 -13.66 -3.64
N SER A 101 -2.97 -13.43 -4.94
CA SER A 101 -4.06 -13.71 -5.87
C SER A 101 -3.63 -14.74 -6.90
N THR A 102 -4.61 -15.53 -7.37
CA THR A 102 -4.43 -16.47 -8.47
C THR A 102 -5.67 -16.53 -9.34
N PRO A 103 -5.56 -16.70 -10.67
CA PRO A 103 -6.69 -17.00 -11.53
C PRO A 103 -7.37 -18.32 -11.10
N LEU A 104 -8.70 -18.38 -11.15
CA LEU A 104 -9.46 -19.61 -10.81
C LEU A 104 -9.03 -20.83 -11.65
N THR A 105 -8.57 -20.58 -12.88
CA THR A 105 -8.04 -21.62 -13.78
C THR A 105 -6.71 -22.22 -13.33
N HIS A 106 -6.01 -21.58 -12.39
CA HIS A 106 -4.74 -22.04 -11.83
C HIS A 106 -4.89 -22.71 -10.45
N ILE A 107 -6.11 -22.82 -9.95
CA ILE A 107 -6.40 -23.58 -8.72
C ILE A 107 -6.18 -25.06 -9.03
N THR A 108 -5.36 -25.72 -8.22
CA THR A 108 -5.10 -27.15 -8.38
C THR A 108 -6.24 -27.98 -7.81
N PRO A 109 -6.41 -29.27 -8.23
CA PRO A 109 -7.43 -30.15 -7.66
C PRO A 109 -7.32 -30.29 -6.13
N GLU A 110 -6.09 -30.24 -5.61
CA GLU A 110 -5.82 -30.28 -4.17
C GLU A 110 -6.28 -29.02 -3.46
N GLU A 111 -6.36 -27.89 -4.18
CA GLU A 111 -6.82 -26.60 -3.66
C GLU A 111 -8.32 -26.38 -3.87
N GLU A 112 -9.02 -27.20 -4.67
CA GLU A 112 -10.47 -27.05 -4.91
C GLU A 112 -11.30 -27.04 -3.63
N HIS A 113 -10.86 -27.80 -2.59
CA HIS A 113 -11.53 -27.81 -1.29
C HIS A 113 -11.50 -26.45 -0.58
N ILE A 114 -10.55 -25.56 -0.94
CA ILE A 114 -10.41 -24.21 -0.37
C ILE A 114 -11.60 -23.35 -0.81
N THR A 115 -12.08 -23.52 -2.03
CA THR A 115 -13.20 -22.74 -2.59
C THR A 115 -14.50 -22.93 -1.80
N GLY A 116 -14.73 -24.14 -1.26
CA GLY A 116 -15.89 -24.47 -0.45
C GLY A 116 -15.79 -24.14 1.04
N ARG A 117 -14.63 -23.66 1.50
CA ARG A 117 -14.35 -23.40 2.92
C ARG A 117 -14.02 -21.94 3.23
N GLN A 118 -14.65 -20.99 2.53
CA GLN A 118 -14.41 -19.56 2.76
C GLN A 118 -14.62 -19.16 4.23
N ASP A 119 -15.62 -19.77 4.90
CA ASP A 119 -15.91 -19.53 6.31
C ASP A 119 -14.75 -19.91 7.24
N ALA A 120 -13.99 -20.97 6.88
CA ALA A 120 -12.84 -21.41 7.66
C ALA A 120 -11.65 -20.43 7.64
N TYR A 121 -11.64 -19.49 6.72
CA TYR A 121 -10.59 -18.48 6.58
C TYR A 121 -10.97 -17.10 7.15
N GLU A 122 -12.02 -17.04 7.96
CA GLU A 122 -12.43 -15.85 8.74
C GLU A 122 -12.44 -14.55 7.93
N GLY A 123 -13.02 -14.57 6.72
CA GLY A 123 -13.10 -13.38 5.86
C GLY A 123 -11.74 -12.92 5.31
N SER A 124 -10.77 -13.82 5.17
CA SER A 124 -9.46 -13.53 4.57
C SER A 124 -9.23 -14.19 3.21
N LEU A 125 -10.19 -15.01 2.74
CA LEU A 125 -10.20 -15.65 1.43
C LEU A 125 -11.42 -15.18 0.65
N PHE A 126 -11.21 -14.73 -0.59
CA PHE A 126 -12.24 -14.16 -1.45
C PHE A 126 -12.19 -14.80 -2.83
N VAL A 127 -13.35 -15.23 -3.31
CA VAL A 127 -13.56 -15.65 -4.70
C VAL A 127 -14.22 -14.50 -5.43
N LEU A 128 -13.56 -13.97 -6.43
CA LEU A 128 -14.00 -12.84 -7.25
C LEU A 128 -14.39 -13.39 -8.63
N GLU A 129 -15.61 -13.90 -8.75
CA GLU A 129 -16.10 -14.56 -9.97
C GLU A 129 -16.03 -13.62 -11.19
N HIS A 130 -16.40 -12.35 -11.03
CA HIS A 130 -16.37 -11.35 -12.08
C HIS A 130 -14.96 -11.04 -12.62
N MET A 131 -13.92 -11.38 -11.85
CA MET A 131 -12.51 -11.25 -12.24
C MET A 131 -11.85 -12.61 -12.49
N HIS A 132 -12.59 -13.70 -12.32
CA HIS A 132 -12.07 -15.08 -12.39
C HIS A 132 -10.82 -15.29 -11.52
N THR A 133 -10.80 -14.71 -10.33
CA THR A 133 -9.62 -14.68 -9.46
C THR A 133 -10.01 -15.08 -8.04
N MET A 134 -9.13 -15.80 -7.37
CA MET A 134 -9.18 -16.06 -5.94
C MET A 134 -8.06 -15.28 -5.25
N THR A 135 -8.39 -14.63 -4.14
CA THR A 135 -7.46 -13.77 -3.40
C THR A 135 -7.44 -14.17 -1.93
N LYS A 136 -6.25 -14.38 -1.40
CA LYS A 136 -6.01 -14.62 0.03
C LYS A 136 -5.27 -13.45 0.64
N LEU A 137 -5.84 -12.87 1.67
CA LEU A 137 -5.18 -11.81 2.45
C LEU A 137 -4.03 -12.40 3.26
N ARG A 138 -2.93 -11.66 3.34
CA ARG A 138 -1.83 -11.98 4.24
C ARG A 138 -2.32 -12.00 5.69
N PRO A 139 -1.89 -12.96 6.52
CA PRO A 139 -2.24 -12.98 7.94
C PRO A 139 -1.99 -11.63 8.61
N PHE A 140 -2.92 -11.21 9.47
CA PHE A 140 -2.85 -9.96 10.24
C PHE A 140 -2.86 -8.66 9.44
N VAL A 141 -3.07 -8.68 8.12
CA VAL A 141 -3.03 -7.47 7.28
C VAL A 141 -3.99 -6.38 7.77
N ARG A 142 -5.21 -6.74 8.18
CA ARG A 142 -6.19 -5.76 8.70
C ARG A 142 -5.76 -5.12 10.01
N THR A 143 -5.16 -5.90 10.90
CA THR A 143 -4.56 -5.38 12.14
C THR A 143 -3.38 -4.47 11.86
N PHE A 144 -2.55 -4.83 10.88
CA PHE A 144 -1.45 -3.99 10.41
C PHE A 144 -1.97 -2.66 9.85
N LEU A 145 -2.96 -2.67 8.95
CA LEU A 145 -3.53 -1.45 8.38
C LEU A 145 -4.11 -0.53 9.45
N LYS A 146 -4.85 -1.08 10.41
CA LYS A 146 -5.38 -0.33 11.55
C LYS A 146 -4.28 0.36 12.35
N LYS A 147 -3.22 -0.37 12.74
CA LYS A 147 -2.09 0.20 13.49
C LYS A 147 -1.28 1.19 12.65
N ALA A 148 -1.05 0.89 11.37
CA ALA A 148 -0.33 1.76 10.47
C ALA A 148 -1.05 3.09 10.26
N SER A 149 -2.39 3.10 10.23
CA SER A 149 -3.20 4.31 10.04
C SER A 149 -3.04 5.33 11.16
N GLU A 150 -2.55 4.93 12.33
CA GLU A 150 -2.28 5.84 13.45
C GLU A 150 -1.12 6.81 13.15
N ILE A 151 -0.13 6.36 12.37
CA ILE A 151 1.10 7.11 12.08
C ILE A 151 1.35 7.35 10.59
N PHE A 152 0.54 6.77 9.71
CA PHE A 152 0.68 6.92 8.27
C PHE A 152 -0.64 7.34 7.59
N GLU A 153 -0.51 8.15 6.56
CA GLU A 153 -1.46 8.26 5.46
C GLU A 153 -1.04 7.23 4.41
N MET A 154 -1.92 6.28 4.10
CA MET A 154 -1.55 5.12 3.28
C MET A 154 -2.04 5.26 1.83
N TYR A 155 -1.19 4.79 0.91
CA TYR A 155 -1.48 4.59 -0.51
C TYR A 155 -1.38 3.12 -0.87
N ILE A 156 -2.25 2.65 -1.75
CA ILE A 156 -1.99 1.45 -2.54
C ILE A 156 -1.25 1.86 -3.81
N TYR A 157 -0.19 1.12 -4.17
CA TYR A 157 0.47 1.27 -5.45
C TYR A 157 0.83 -0.10 -6.02
N THR A 158 0.06 -0.56 -7.00
CA THR A 158 0.23 -1.89 -7.62
C THR A 158 0.58 -1.79 -9.09
N MET A 159 1.18 -2.86 -9.62
CA MET A 159 1.35 -3.07 -11.05
C MET A 159 0.15 -3.80 -11.71
N GLY A 160 -0.89 -4.12 -10.93
CA GLY A 160 -2.19 -4.54 -11.44
C GLY A 160 -2.92 -3.43 -12.18
N ASP A 161 -3.93 -3.78 -12.98
CA ASP A 161 -4.78 -2.79 -13.65
C ASP A 161 -5.70 -2.07 -12.64
N ARG A 162 -6.39 -1.04 -13.12
CA ARG A 162 -7.23 -0.19 -12.27
C ARG A 162 -8.38 -0.94 -11.62
N SER A 163 -9.03 -1.85 -12.36
CA SER A 163 -10.15 -2.64 -11.84
C SER A 163 -9.69 -3.54 -10.70
N TYR A 164 -8.57 -4.22 -10.90
CA TYR A 164 -7.96 -5.06 -9.87
C TYR A 164 -7.55 -4.24 -8.63
N ALA A 165 -6.85 -3.14 -8.82
CA ALA A 165 -6.40 -2.29 -7.72
C ALA A 165 -7.55 -1.82 -6.82
N HIS A 166 -8.65 -1.35 -7.43
CA HIS A 166 -9.82 -0.89 -6.68
C HIS A 166 -10.58 -2.04 -5.99
N GLU A 167 -10.66 -3.22 -6.62
CA GLU A 167 -11.32 -4.36 -5.99
C GLU A 167 -10.53 -4.87 -4.77
N MET A 168 -9.19 -4.95 -4.89
CA MET A 168 -8.32 -5.30 -3.76
C MET A 168 -8.40 -4.27 -2.63
N ALA A 169 -8.46 -2.98 -2.98
CA ALA A 169 -8.65 -1.91 -2.00
C ALA A 169 -9.95 -2.08 -1.20
N LYS A 170 -11.08 -2.44 -1.85
CA LYS A 170 -12.36 -2.70 -1.17
C LYS A 170 -12.28 -3.89 -0.21
N ILE A 171 -11.57 -4.95 -0.59
CA ILE A 171 -11.39 -6.13 0.25
C ILE A 171 -10.56 -5.80 1.48
N LEU A 172 -9.50 -5.02 1.32
CA LEU A 172 -8.60 -4.61 2.41
C LEU A 172 -9.24 -3.57 3.33
N ASP A 173 -10.01 -2.65 2.76
CA ASP A 173 -10.58 -1.47 3.42
C ASP A 173 -12.06 -1.27 2.99
N PRO A 174 -12.98 -2.13 3.43
CA PRO A 174 -14.38 -2.08 3.04
C PRO A 174 -15.08 -0.80 3.47
N ASN A 175 -14.63 -0.17 4.54
CA ASN A 175 -15.19 1.07 5.07
C ASN A 175 -14.54 2.34 4.47
N ARG A 176 -13.51 2.19 3.64
CA ARG A 176 -12.73 3.31 3.06
C ARG A 176 -12.08 4.22 4.11
N GLU A 177 -11.63 3.65 5.21
CA GLU A 177 -11.02 4.38 6.31
C GLU A 177 -9.54 4.71 6.05
N TYR A 178 -8.84 3.86 5.26
CA TYR A 178 -7.39 3.90 5.11
C TYR A 178 -6.93 4.45 3.77
N PHE A 179 -7.56 4.04 2.67
CA PHE A 179 -7.07 4.36 1.33
C PHE A 179 -7.89 5.43 0.62
N ASP A 180 -9.22 5.43 0.79
CA ASP A 180 -10.15 6.32 0.07
C ASP A 180 -9.82 6.39 -1.42
N SER A 181 -9.38 7.55 -1.93
CA SER A 181 -8.97 7.76 -3.33
C SER A 181 -7.47 7.51 -3.58
N ARG A 182 -6.71 7.12 -2.57
CA ARG A 182 -5.26 6.90 -2.64
C ARG A 182 -4.90 5.49 -3.16
N VAL A 183 -5.42 5.15 -4.34
CA VAL A 183 -5.17 3.88 -5.03
C VAL A 183 -4.53 4.17 -6.38
N ILE A 184 -3.29 3.75 -6.56
CA ILE A 184 -2.49 3.93 -7.76
C ILE A 184 -2.32 2.56 -8.42
N SER A 185 -2.76 2.44 -9.66
CA SER A 185 -2.64 1.24 -10.50
C SER A 185 -1.50 1.41 -11.51
N ARG A 186 -1.20 0.36 -12.25
CA ARG A 186 -0.32 0.43 -13.43
C ARG A 186 -0.77 1.50 -14.43
N ASP A 187 -2.08 1.70 -14.57
CA ASP A 187 -2.65 2.64 -15.55
C ASP A 187 -2.43 4.11 -15.17
N ASP A 188 -2.10 4.38 -13.91
CA ASP A 188 -1.79 5.70 -13.37
C ASP A 188 -0.27 5.99 -13.38
N GLY A 189 0.55 4.95 -13.61
CA GLY A 189 2.00 5.05 -13.58
C GLY A 189 2.55 5.80 -14.80
N THR A 190 3.62 6.55 -14.61
CA THR A 190 4.32 7.31 -15.66
C THR A 190 5.39 6.48 -16.38
N GLN A 191 5.82 5.37 -15.78
CA GLN A 191 6.88 4.51 -16.31
C GLN A 191 6.38 3.07 -16.48
N ARG A 192 6.77 2.46 -17.61
CA ARG A 192 6.43 1.06 -17.86
C ARG A 192 7.28 0.15 -16.97
N ASN A 193 6.63 -0.78 -16.23
CA ASN A 193 7.28 -1.75 -15.34
C ASN A 193 8.11 -1.15 -14.20
N GLN A 194 7.90 0.11 -13.85
CA GLN A 194 8.56 0.81 -12.75
C GLN A 194 7.51 1.61 -11.97
N LYS A 195 7.73 1.67 -10.67
CA LYS A 195 6.96 2.54 -9.78
C LYS A 195 7.78 3.79 -9.46
N GLY A 196 7.11 4.94 -9.45
CA GLY A 196 7.76 6.22 -9.16
C GLY A 196 6.96 7.05 -8.16
N LEU A 197 7.62 7.92 -7.40
CA LEU A 197 6.97 8.82 -6.45
C LEU A 197 6.42 10.09 -7.10
N ASP A 198 6.59 10.23 -8.42
CA ASP A 198 6.05 11.35 -9.20
C ASP A 198 4.53 11.43 -9.22
N VAL A 199 3.85 10.28 -9.06
CA VAL A 199 2.38 10.16 -8.94
C VAL A 199 1.86 10.32 -7.50
N VAL A 200 2.75 10.48 -6.52
CA VAL A 200 2.42 10.68 -5.10
C VAL A 200 2.67 12.14 -4.74
N LEU A 201 1.75 12.76 -4.01
CA LEU A 201 1.85 14.18 -3.67
C LEU A 201 2.93 14.49 -2.64
N GLY A 202 3.29 13.55 -1.78
CA GLY A 202 4.26 13.74 -0.72
C GLY A 202 5.67 14.08 -1.21
N GLN A 203 6.43 14.75 -0.36
CA GLN A 203 7.88 14.83 -0.54
C GLN A 203 8.52 13.48 -0.29
N GLU A 204 9.52 13.11 -1.07
CA GLU A 204 10.18 11.81 -1.02
C GLU A 204 10.74 11.49 0.37
N ASN A 205 11.26 12.45 1.09
CA ASN A 205 11.78 12.30 2.45
C ASN A 205 10.73 12.00 3.52
N CYS A 206 9.43 12.15 3.18
CA CYS A 206 8.30 11.83 4.06
C CYS A 206 7.54 10.58 3.62
N VAL A 207 8.10 9.79 2.72
CA VAL A 207 7.49 8.59 2.14
C VAL A 207 8.27 7.35 2.55
N LEU A 208 7.56 6.32 3.02
CA LEU A 208 8.05 4.95 3.13
C LEU A 208 7.31 4.06 2.14
N ILE A 209 7.98 3.03 1.66
CA ILE A 209 7.45 2.07 0.69
C ILE A 209 7.57 0.68 1.30
N LEU A 210 6.49 -0.09 1.28
CA LEU A 210 6.48 -1.51 1.63
C LEU A 210 6.15 -2.32 0.38
N ASP A 211 7.11 -3.09 -0.11
CA ASP A 211 6.99 -3.85 -1.36
C ASP A 211 7.91 -5.08 -1.30
N ASP A 212 7.54 -6.19 -1.94
CA ASP A 212 8.36 -7.41 -2.04
C ASP A 212 9.38 -7.31 -3.18
N THR A 213 9.19 -6.38 -4.12
CA THR A 213 9.92 -6.32 -5.37
C THR A 213 10.84 -5.09 -5.45
N LYS A 214 12.10 -5.25 -5.04
CA LYS A 214 13.13 -4.21 -5.11
C LYS A 214 13.32 -3.62 -6.51
N LYS A 215 13.14 -4.42 -7.55
CA LYS A 215 13.34 -4.00 -8.95
C LYS A 215 12.29 -2.98 -9.39
N ALA A 216 11.12 -2.94 -8.78
CA ALA A 216 10.08 -1.97 -9.10
C ALA A 216 10.44 -0.53 -8.68
N TRP A 217 11.35 -0.36 -7.71
CA TRP A 217 11.72 0.91 -7.08
C TRP A 217 13.17 1.29 -7.28
N THR A 218 13.65 1.30 -8.53
CA THR A 218 15.08 1.52 -8.82
C THR A 218 15.60 2.88 -8.38
N LYS A 219 14.75 3.92 -8.40
CA LYS A 219 15.08 5.30 -8.03
C LYS A 219 14.86 5.60 -6.53
N HIS A 220 14.06 4.79 -5.83
CA HIS A 220 13.60 5.07 -4.47
C HIS A 220 13.96 3.96 -3.49
N LYS A 221 15.18 3.40 -3.64
CA LYS A 221 15.66 2.27 -2.83
C LYS A 221 15.82 2.62 -1.35
N ASP A 222 16.10 3.88 -1.05
CA ASP A 222 16.32 4.35 0.30
C ASP A 222 15.00 4.50 1.09
N ASN A 223 13.88 4.63 0.38
CA ASN A 223 12.54 4.67 0.93
C ASN A 223 11.94 3.28 1.09
N LEU A 224 12.54 2.23 0.49
CA LEU A 224 11.98 0.90 0.39
C LEU A 224 12.27 0.05 1.62
N ILE A 225 11.20 -0.42 2.23
CA ILE A 225 11.20 -1.54 3.17
C ILE A 225 10.84 -2.78 2.37
N LEU A 226 11.86 -3.61 2.11
CA LEU A 226 11.66 -4.86 1.40
C LEU A 226 11.06 -5.90 2.35
N ILE A 227 9.91 -6.46 1.98
CA ILE A 227 9.24 -7.52 2.72
C ILE A 227 9.43 -8.87 2.03
N ASP A 228 9.41 -9.94 2.79
CA ASP A 228 9.40 -11.30 2.22
C ASP A 228 8.06 -11.56 1.51
N ARG A 229 8.13 -12.23 0.37
CA ARG A 229 6.95 -12.55 -0.44
C ARG A 229 5.96 -13.42 0.32
N TYR A 230 4.72 -13.05 0.23
CA TYR A 230 3.62 -13.87 0.70
C TYR A 230 3.12 -14.79 -0.41
N HIS A 231 3.21 -16.07 -0.19
CA HIS A 231 2.69 -17.11 -1.07
C HIS A 231 1.62 -17.90 -0.32
N PHE A 232 0.50 -18.15 -0.96
CA PHE A 232 -0.58 -18.98 -0.44
C PHE A 232 -0.95 -20.07 -1.44
N PHE A 233 -1.11 -19.72 -2.71
CA PHE A 233 -1.50 -20.65 -3.76
C PHE A 233 -0.29 -21.39 -4.34
N ALA A 234 -0.47 -22.67 -4.71
CA ALA A 234 0.56 -23.49 -5.33
C ALA A 234 1.10 -22.87 -6.63
N SER A 235 0.22 -22.28 -7.44
CA SER A 235 0.59 -21.55 -8.65
C SER A 235 1.57 -20.43 -8.37
N SER A 236 1.39 -19.71 -7.27
CA SER A 236 2.30 -18.66 -6.82
C SER A 236 3.67 -19.22 -6.39
N CYS A 237 3.68 -20.34 -5.65
CA CYS A 237 4.93 -21.01 -5.27
C CYS A 237 5.71 -21.47 -6.50
N GLN A 238 5.04 -22.11 -7.47
CA GLN A 238 5.66 -22.58 -8.70
C GLN A 238 6.25 -21.44 -9.53
N GLN A 239 5.56 -20.30 -9.66
CA GLN A 239 6.03 -19.13 -10.39
C GLN A 239 7.39 -18.62 -9.88
N PHE A 240 7.66 -18.78 -8.59
CA PHE A 240 8.90 -18.34 -7.96
C PHE A 240 9.88 -19.48 -7.62
N GLY A 241 9.61 -20.70 -8.13
CA GLY A 241 10.48 -21.86 -7.94
C GLY A 241 10.55 -22.37 -6.49
N LEU A 242 9.48 -22.14 -5.74
CA LEU A 242 9.28 -22.68 -4.41
C LEU A 242 8.49 -23.99 -4.56
N SER A 243 9.16 -25.12 -4.48
CA SER A 243 8.57 -26.48 -4.52
C SER A 243 8.48 -27.05 -3.12
#